data_0beef67f9539a0ad541a5382030dc817
#
_entry.id   0beef67f9539a0ad541a5382030dc817
#
_cell.length_a   1.000
_cell.length_b   1.000
_cell.length_c   1.000
_cell.angle_alpha   90.00
_cell.angle_beta   90.00
_cell.angle_gamma   90.00
#
_symmetry.space_group_name_H-M   'P 1'
#
loop_
_entity.id
_entity.type
_entity.pdbx_description
1 polymer ?
#
loop_
_entity_poly.entity_id
_entity_poly.type
_entity_poly.pdbx_seq_one_letter_code
_entity_poly.pdbx_strand_id
1 'polypeptide(L)'
;MKTLAIDLSSSTGSVAVAENGAITAGKTFACERGRGAEVFAALAQLRELWRGADLIAVGIGPGSYNGLRTACALANSLQMATGAKLRAAPSPSLLAADDAHYVAYGDARGGRAYRAEVRDRKICGEISLLSYAEAAARSEKEKASSYRTGPVPDLERLPEAFPDAGVLAVLAQDLPPLSPAELGPIYLKPPHITLPRPART
;
A
#
# COMPACT_ATOMS: atom_id res chain seq x y z
N MET A 1 -17.89 1.23 -15.16
CA MET A 1 -17.58 1.64 -13.79
C MET A 1 -16.14 2.12 -13.75
N LYS A 2 -15.92 3.34 -13.28
CA LYS A 2 -14.63 4.01 -13.23
C LYS A 2 -14.05 3.94 -11.82
N THR A 3 -12.80 3.57 -11.68
CA THR A 3 -12.08 3.42 -10.41
C THR A 3 -10.83 4.31 -10.39
N LEU A 4 -10.66 5.08 -9.32
CA LEU A 4 -9.40 5.70 -8.94
C LEU A 4 -8.78 4.88 -7.82
N ALA A 5 -7.52 4.45 -7.97
CA ALA A 5 -6.79 3.72 -6.95
C ALA A 5 -5.52 4.44 -6.53
N ILE A 6 -5.13 4.29 -5.25
CA ILE A 6 -3.97 4.94 -4.64
C ILE A 6 -3.28 3.96 -3.70
N ASP A 7 -1.96 3.79 -3.82
CA ASP A 7 -1.13 3.14 -2.80
C ASP A 7 0.10 4.00 -2.49
N LEU A 8 0.35 4.24 -1.21
CA LEU A 8 1.49 5.00 -0.69
C LEU A 8 2.20 4.25 0.44
N SER A 9 2.09 2.93 0.44
CA SER A 9 2.58 2.09 1.55
C SER A 9 4.09 1.86 1.53
N SER A 10 4.74 2.04 0.39
CA SER A 10 6.16 1.73 0.19
C SER A 10 6.98 2.98 -0.20
N SER A 11 8.26 2.77 -0.54
CA SER A 11 9.12 3.82 -1.11
C SER A 11 8.70 4.23 -2.53
N THR A 12 7.87 3.42 -3.17
CA THR A 12 7.27 3.71 -4.47
C THR A 12 5.78 3.87 -4.29
N GLY A 13 5.27 5.06 -4.52
CA GLY A 13 3.84 5.34 -4.53
C GLY A 13 3.26 5.18 -5.93
N SER A 14 1.98 4.89 -6.01
CA SER A 14 1.28 4.76 -7.29
C SER A 14 -0.16 5.29 -7.22
N VAL A 15 -0.63 5.77 -8.35
CA VAL A 15 -2.01 6.17 -8.62
C VAL A 15 -2.41 5.57 -9.96
N ALA A 16 -3.59 5.00 -10.05
CA ALA A 16 -4.10 4.44 -11.30
C ALA A 16 -5.58 4.71 -11.48
N VAL A 17 -5.98 4.76 -12.73
CA VAL A 17 -7.39 4.83 -13.14
C VAL A 17 -7.70 3.60 -13.98
N ALA A 18 -8.80 2.93 -13.66
CA ALA A 18 -9.34 1.85 -14.47
C ALA A 18 -10.79 2.17 -14.85
N GLU A 19 -11.19 1.69 -16.01
CA GLU A 19 -12.57 1.75 -16.47
C GLU A 19 -13.01 0.36 -16.90
N ASN A 20 -14.12 -0.11 -16.32
CA ASN A 20 -14.66 -1.45 -16.56
C ASN A 20 -13.65 -2.58 -16.37
N GLY A 21 -12.78 -2.47 -15.36
CA GLY A 21 -11.76 -3.45 -15.03
C GLY A 21 -10.47 -3.37 -15.87
N ALA A 22 -10.38 -2.44 -16.83
CA ALA A 22 -9.17 -2.21 -17.62
C ALA A 22 -8.46 -0.94 -17.17
N ILE A 23 -7.14 -1.00 -16.98
CA ILE A 23 -6.33 0.17 -16.62
C ILE A 23 -6.29 1.12 -17.81
N THR A 24 -6.70 2.37 -17.60
CA THR A 24 -6.68 3.43 -18.59
C THR A 24 -5.48 4.35 -18.45
N ALA A 25 -4.98 4.53 -17.22
CA ALA A 25 -3.77 5.29 -16.94
C ALA A 25 -3.22 4.94 -15.56
N GLY A 26 -1.91 5.16 -15.38
CA GLY A 26 -1.23 5.00 -14.10
C GLY A 26 0.00 5.88 -14.00
N LYS A 27 0.39 6.19 -12.78
CA LYS A 27 1.61 6.92 -12.43
C LYS A 27 2.25 6.26 -11.23
N THR A 28 3.55 6.02 -11.32
CA THR A 28 4.40 5.65 -10.20
C THR A 28 5.36 6.79 -9.90
N PHE A 29 5.73 6.96 -8.64
CA PHE A 29 6.62 8.02 -8.19
C PHE A 29 7.34 7.60 -6.92
N ALA A 30 8.51 8.19 -6.67
CA ALA A 30 9.24 7.96 -5.42
C ALA A 30 8.52 8.62 -4.25
N CYS A 31 8.30 7.86 -3.17
CA CYS A 31 7.76 8.36 -1.90
C CYS A 31 8.91 8.66 -0.94
N GLU A 32 9.66 9.74 -1.17
CA GLU A 32 10.71 10.19 -0.26
C GLU A 32 10.12 10.81 1.01
N ARG A 33 10.88 10.70 2.12
CA ARG A 33 10.47 11.27 3.40
C ARG A 33 10.24 12.79 3.28
N GLY A 34 9.05 13.22 3.70
CA GLY A 34 8.68 14.64 3.72
C GLY A 34 8.18 15.22 2.39
N ARG A 35 8.10 14.42 1.34
CA ARG A 35 7.60 14.83 0.03
C ARG A 35 6.28 14.10 -0.29
N GLY A 36 5.17 14.68 0.13
CA GLY A 36 3.82 14.20 -0.23
C GLY A 36 3.25 14.91 -1.45
N ALA A 37 4.05 15.74 -2.13
CA ALA A 37 3.58 16.52 -3.27
C ALA A 37 3.35 15.66 -4.53
N GLU A 38 4.08 14.57 -4.66
CA GLU A 38 4.09 13.72 -5.85
C GLU A 38 2.71 13.07 -6.09
N VAL A 39 2.03 12.63 -5.04
CA VAL A 39 0.68 12.07 -5.19
C VAL A 39 -0.32 13.11 -5.69
N PHE A 40 -0.23 14.36 -5.23
CA PHE A 40 -1.10 15.42 -5.70
C PHE A 40 -0.79 15.80 -7.15
N ALA A 41 0.48 15.81 -7.55
CA ALA A 41 0.88 16.03 -8.93
C ALA A 41 0.38 14.91 -9.85
N ALA A 42 0.49 13.64 -9.43
CA ALA A 42 -0.03 12.50 -10.16
C ALA A 42 -1.55 12.57 -10.32
N LEU A 43 -2.28 12.88 -9.24
CA LEU A 43 -3.73 13.06 -9.28
C LEU A 43 -4.15 14.22 -10.19
N ALA A 44 -3.42 15.34 -10.16
CA ALA A 44 -3.69 16.48 -11.02
C ALA A 44 -3.50 16.14 -12.51
N GLN A 45 -2.43 15.41 -12.84
CA GLN A 45 -2.16 14.96 -14.21
C GLN A 45 -3.22 13.98 -14.75
N LEU A 46 -3.80 13.16 -13.87
CA LEU A 46 -4.81 12.17 -14.23
C LEU A 46 -6.25 12.68 -14.04
N ARG A 47 -6.43 13.96 -13.70
CA ARG A 47 -7.72 14.51 -13.26
C ARG A 47 -8.87 14.23 -14.21
N GLU A 48 -8.68 14.46 -15.49
CA GLU A 48 -9.75 14.28 -16.49
C GLU A 48 -10.16 12.80 -16.63
N LEU A 49 -9.24 11.87 -16.35
CA LEU A 49 -9.50 10.44 -16.43
C LEU A 49 -10.27 9.93 -15.21
N TRP A 50 -9.90 10.35 -13.98
CA TRP A 50 -10.58 9.88 -12.77
C TRP A 50 -11.78 10.74 -12.36
N ARG A 51 -11.98 11.90 -12.99
CA ARG A 51 -13.16 12.73 -12.74
C ARG A 51 -14.43 11.93 -12.94
N GLY A 52 -15.33 11.97 -11.94
CA GLY A 52 -16.54 11.16 -11.92
C GLY A 52 -16.27 9.67 -11.67
N ALA A 53 -15.18 9.32 -10.95
CA ALA A 53 -14.95 7.95 -10.52
C ALA A 53 -16.11 7.44 -9.65
N ASP A 54 -16.55 6.22 -9.92
CA ASP A 54 -17.59 5.53 -9.14
C ASP A 54 -17.00 4.93 -7.85
N LEU A 55 -15.73 4.52 -7.93
CA LEU A 55 -14.98 3.90 -6.84
C LEU A 55 -13.68 4.65 -6.57
N ILE A 56 -13.34 4.79 -5.28
CA ILE A 56 -12.02 5.17 -4.81
C ILE A 56 -11.47 3.99 -4.01
N ALA A 57 -10.35 3.43 -4.47
CA ALA A 57 -9.69 2.30 -3.85
C ALA A 57 -8.35 2.71 -3.24
N VAL A 58 -8.02 2.21 -2.05
CA VAL A 58 -6.80 2.59 -1.35
C VAL A 58 -6.08 1.37 -0.76
N GLY A 59 -4.77 1.32 -0.98
CA GLY A 59 -3.89 0.37 -0.29
C GLY A 59 -3.67 0.83 1.16
N ILE A 60 -4.02 -0.04 2.11
CA ILE A 60 -4.04 0.32 3.53
C ILE A 60 -2.84 -0.23 4.32
N GLY A 61 -1.79 -0.70 3.65
CA GLY A 61 -0.58 -1.21 4.29
C GLY A 61 -0.65 -2.70 4.65
N PRO A 62 0.28 -3.16 5.49
CA PRO A 62 1.28 -2.40 6.27
C PRO A 62 2.34 -1.70 5.41
N GLY A 63 2.98 -0.67 6.00
CA GLY A 63 4.04 0.07 5.31
C GLY A 63 4.33 1.43 5.93
N SER A 64 4.65 2.42 5.09
CA SER A 64 4.99 3.79 5.49
C SER A 64 3.87 4.44 6.30
N TYR A 65 4.13 4.76 7.58
CA TYR A 65 3.14 5.37 8.48
C TYR A 65 2.50 6.64 7.89
N ASN A 66 3.35 7.57 7.41
CA ASN A 66 2.85 8.82 6.83
C ASN A 66 2.17 8.59 5.47
N GLY A 67 2.72 7.71 4.64
CA GLY A 67 2.12 7.36 3.35
C GLY A 67 0.71 6.81 3.50
N LEU A 68 0.51 5.85 4.40
CA LEU A 68 -0.79 5.23 4.66
C LEU A 68 -1.82 6.26 5.17
N ARG A 69 -1.42 7.13 6.10
CA ARG A 69 -2.31 8.19 6.59
C ARG A 69 -2.69 9.17 5.49
N THR A 70 -1.71 9.55 4.66
CA THR A 70 -1.96 10.43 3.51
C THR A 70 -2.93 9.76 2.53
N ALA A 71 -2.73 8.49 2.19
CA ALA A 71 -3.59 7.75 1.28
C ALA A 71 -5.04 7.65 1.80
N CYS A 72 -5.21 7.26 3.08
CA CYS A 72 -6.54 7.17 3.68
C CYS A 72 -7.23 8.54 3.79
N ALA A 73 -6.51 9.59 4.22
CA ALA A 73 -7.07 10.94 4.31
C ALA A 73 -7.49 11.47 2.93
N LEU A 74 -6.65 11.22 1.92
CA LEU A 74 -6.93 11.62 0.54
C LEU A 74 -8.15 10.88 -0.02
N ALA A 75 -8.23 9.56 0.20
CA ALA A 75 -9.38 8.75 -0.23
C ALA A 75 -10.68 9.24 0.41
N ASN A 76 -10.68 9.52 1.72
CA ASN A 76 -11.83 10.09 2.42
C ASN A 76 -12.21 11.48 1.89
N SER A 77 -11.23 12.35 1.64
CA SER A 77 -11.50 13.70 1.11
C SER A 77 -12.10 13.64 -0.30
N LEU A 78 -11.57 12.76 -1.15
CA LEU A 78 -12.10 12.54 -2.49
C LEU A 78 -13.51 11.94 -2.44
N GLN A 79 -13.75 10.98 -1.55
CA GLN A 79 -15.07 10.40 -1.34
C GLN A 79 -16.10 11.47 -0.94
N MET A 80 -15.75 12.32 0.02
CA MET A 80 -16.61 13.43 0.46
C MET A 80 -16.93 14.41 -0.69
N ALA A 81 -15.95 14.67 -1.55
CA ALA A 81 -16.12 15.60 -2.67
C ALA A 81 -16.89 15.02 -3.85
N THR A 82 -16.86 13.71 -4.06
CA THR A 82 -17.39 13.05 -5.27
C THR A 82 -18.60 12.17 -5.02
N GLY A 83 -18.80 11.71 -3.79
CA GLY A 83 -19.79 10.69 -3.45
C GLY A 83 -19.41 9.25 -3.90
N ALA A 84 -18.21 9.05 -4.42
CA ALA A 84 -17.72 7.74 -4.84
C ALA A 84 -17.70 6.72 -3.68
N LYS A 85 -17.85 5.44 -3.99
CA LYS A 85 -17.77 4.37 -2.98
C LYS A 85 -16.32 4.04 -2.65
N LEU A 86 -16.02 3.81 -1.36
CA LEU A 86 -14.69 3.42 -0.91
C LEU A 86 -14.46 1.91 -0.99
N ARG A 87 -13.21 1.55 -1.32
CA ARG A 87 -12.68 0.19 -1.28
C ARG A 87 -11.28 0.22 -0.70
N ALA A 88 -10.86 -0.85 -0.04
CA ALA A 88 -9.50 -0.96 0.46
C ALA A 88 -8.98 -2.39 0.36
N ALA A 89 -7.66 -2.51 0.20
CA ALA A 89 -6.97 -3.80 0.26
C ALA A 89 -5.64 -3.67 1.01
N PRO A 90 -5.18 -4.74 1.68
CA PRO A 90 -3.82 -4.80 2.23
C PRO A 90 -2.78 -4.63 1.12
N SER A 91 -1.83 -3.73 1.30
CA SER A 91 -0.84 -3.41 0.27
C SER A 91 0.02 -4.61 -0.18
N PRO A 92 0.39 -5.58 0.68
CA PRO A 92 1.10 -6.78 0.22
C PRO A 92 0.34 -7.61 -0.81
N SER A 93 -0.99 -7.54 -0.86
CA SER A 93 -1.80 -8.25 -1.88
C SER A 93 -1.78 -7.59 -3.26
N LEU A 94 -1.17 -6.40 -3.34
CA LEU A 94 -1.18 -5.53 -4.52
C LEU A 94 0.17 -5.51 -5.27
N LEU A 95 1.11 -6.42 -4.94
CA LEU A 95 2.42 -6.39 -5.60
C LEU A 95 2.27 -6.56 -7.13
N ALA A 96 3.07 -5.79 -7.87
CA ALA A 96 3.24 -5.96 -9.30
C ALA A 96 4.07 -7.24 -9.57
N ALA A 97 3.48 -8.39 -9.31
CA ALA A 97 4.06 -9.72 -9.48
C ALA A 97 3.04 -10.63 -10.17
N ASP A 98 3.54 -11.49 -11.04
CA ASP A 98 2.70 -12.41 -11.83
C ASP A 98 2.31 -13.68 -11.05
N ASP A 99 2.99 -13.95 -9.93
CA ASP A 99 2.70 -15.13 -9.10
C ASP A 99 1.33 -15.01 -8.42
N ALA A 100 0.52 -16.05 -8.55
CA ALA A 100 -0.73 -16.17 -7.80
C ALA A 100 -0.50 -16.45 -6.31
N HIS A 101 0.66 -17.06 -5.96
CA HIS A 101 1.06 -17.37 -4.59
C HIS A 101 2.48 -16.86 -4.33
N TYR A 102 2.63 -15.93 -3.41
CA TYR A 102 3.90 -15.34 -3.02
C TYR A 102 3.95 -14.92 -1.56
N VAL A 103 5.14 -14.60 -1.07
CA VAL A 103 5.36 -14.02 0.25
C VAL A 103 5.99 -12.64 0.09
N ALA A 104 5.37 -11.63 0.69
CA ALA A 104 5.86 -10.27 0.72
C ALA A 104 6.56 -9.97 2.05
N TYR A 105 7.75 -9.40 1.97
CA TYR A 105 8.51 -8.86 3.11
C TYR A 105 8.65 -7.35 2.96
N GLY A 106 8.49 -6.62 4.04
CA GLY A 106 8.70 -5.17 4.03
C GLY A 106 9.23 -4.67 5.36
N ASP A 107 9.91 -3.52 5.32
CA ASP A 107 10.46 -2.90 6.52
C ASP A 107 9.34 -2.39 7.45
N ALA A 108 9.27 -2.96 8.65
CA ALA A 108 8.35 -2.55 9.70
C ALA A 108 9.01 -1.63 10.74
N ARG A 109 10.22 -1.13 10.43
CA ARG A 109 11.05 -0.28 11.28
C ARG A 109 11.47 -0.92 12.61
N GLY A 110 12.42 -0.29 13.29
CA GLY A 110 12.90 -0.73 14.60
C GLY A 110 13.48 -2.15 14.59
N GLY A 111 14.28 -2.49 13.59
CA GLY A 111 14.94 -3.78 13.45
C GLY A 111 14.01 -4.94 13.08
N ARG A 112 12.84 -4.64 12.50
CA ARG A 112 11.85 -5.66 12.15
C ARG A 112 11.37 -5.53 10.71
N ALA A 113 11.04 -6.68 10.13
CA ALA A 113 10.32 -6.82 8.88
C ALA A 113 8.92 -7.38 9.13
N TYR A 114 7.95 -7.01 8.33
CA TYR A 114 6.72 -7.78 8.23
C TYR A 114 6.86 -8.89 7.19
N ARG A 115 6.12 -9.97 7.39
CA ARG A 115 5.91 -11.06 6.45
C ARG A 115 4.41 -11.23 6.20
N ALA A 116 4.01 -11.20 4.95
CA ALA A 116 2.65 -11.45 4.51
C ALA A 116 2.63 -12.52 3.43
N GLU A 117 1.90 -13.59 3.65
CA GLU A 117 1.66 -14.60 2.62
C GLU A 117 0.41 -14.24 1.83
N VAL A 118 0.50 -14.29 0.52
CA VAL A 118 -0.55 -13.89 -0.41
C VAL A 118 -0.86 -15.03 -1.36
N ARG A 119 -2.15 -15.32 -1.52
CA ARG A 119 -2.64 -16.26 -2.53
C ARG A 119 -3.86 -15.66 -3.22
N ASP A 120 -3.84 -15.65 -4.53
CA ASP A 120 -4.94 -15.09 -5.36
C ASP A 120 -5.36 -13.68 -4.88
N ARG A 121 -4.34 -12.82 -4.65
CA ARG A 121 -4.52 -11.44 -4.17
C ARG A 121 -5.19 -11.31 -2.79
N LYS A 122 -5.18 -12.36 -1.98
CA LYS A 122 -5.69 -12.35 -0.60
C LYS A 122 -4.59 -12.70 0.39
N ILE A 123 -4.61 -12.03 1.54
CA ILE A 123 -3.70 -12.38 2.64
C ILE A 123 -4.10 -13.73 3.23
N CYS A 124 -3.14 -14.64 3.36
CA CYS A 124 -3.31 -15.94 3.99
C CYS A 124 -2.83 -15.89 5.45
N GLY A 125 -3.76 -16.00 6.38
CA GLY A 125 -3.46 -15.91 7.81
C GLY A 125 -3.10 -14.52 8.28
N GLU A 126 -2.25 -14.44 9.30
CA GLU A 126 -1.84 -13.17 9.90
C GLU A 126 -0.56 -12.61 9.28
N ILE A 127 -0.48 -11.29 9.18
CA ILE A 127 0.77 -10.60 8.85
C ILE A 127 1.66 -10.61 10.09
N SER A 128 2.78 -11.32 10.02
CA SER A 128 3.69 -11.49 11.14
C SER A 128 4.80 -10.45 11.16
N LEU A 129 5.30 -10.14 12.36
CA LEU A 129 6.47 -9.29 12.58
C LEU A 129 7.66 -10.17 13.01
N LEU A 130 8.75 -10.07 12.28
CA LEU A 130 9.98 -10.82 12.47
C LEU A 130 11.14 -9.84 12.68
N SER A 131 12.20 -10.24 13.37
CA SER A 131 13.50 -9.56 13.24
C SER A 131 14.03 -9.75 11.81
N TYR A 132 14.98 -8.92 11.37
CA TYR A 132 15.55 -9.08 10.03
C TYR A 132 16.22 -10.46 9.86
N ALA A 133 16.96 -10.94 10.87
CA ALA A 133 17.56 -12.26 10.84
C ALA A 133 16.55 -13.41 10.75
N GLU A 134 15.44 -13.33 11.52
CA GLU A 134 14.35 -14.31 11.40
C GLU A 134 13.68 -14.26 10.03
N ALA A 135 13.48 -13.06 9.48
CA ALA A 135 12.92 -12.88 8.15
C ALA A 135 13.82 -13.47 7.06
N ALA A 136 15.14 -13.25 7.16
CA ALA A 136 16.12 -13.84 6.27
C ALA A 136 16.09 -15.37 6.33
N ALA A 137 16.18 -15.96 7.51
CA ALA A 137 16.14 -17.42 7.70
C ALA A 137 14.79 -18.03 7.26
N ARG A 138 13.69 -17.29 7.44
CA ARG A 138 12.36 -17.73 7.01
C ARG A 138 12.23 -17.71 5.50
N SER A 139 12.70 -16.65 4.84
CA SER A 139 12.61 -16.50 3.39
C SER A 139 13.38 -17.59 2.61
N GLU A 140 14.41 -18.17 3.19
CA GLU A 140 15.13 -19.34 2.60
C GLU A 140 14.31 -20.63 2.60
N LYS A 141 13.34 -20.73 3.49
CA LYS A 141 12.48 -21.91 3.65
C LYS A 141 11.13 -21.77 2.95
N GLU A 142 10.84 -20.60 2.37
CA GLU A 142 9.60 -20.41 1.64
C GLU A 142 9.56 -21.27 0.38
N LYS A 143 8.41 -21.90 0.13
CA LYS A 143 8.17 -22.66 -1.09
C LYS A 143 7.59 -21.80 -2.22
N ALA A 144 6.99 -20.67 -1.87
CA ALA A 144 6.44 -19.70 -2.81
C ALA A 144 7.49 -18.64 -3.15
N SER A 145 7.32 -17.99 -4.28
CA SER A 145 8.11 -16.80 -4.65
C SER A 145 8.10 -15.78 -3.52
N SER A 146 9.24 -15.18 -3.24
CA SER A 146 9.35 -14.18 -2.17
C SER A 146 9.84 -12.87 -2.72
N TYR A 147 9.20 -11.77 -2.30
CA TYR A 147 9.49 -10.40 -2.73
C TYR A 147 9.73 -9.50 -1.54
N ARG A 148 10.56 -8.46 -1.73
CA ARG A 148 10.68 -7.37 -0.78
C ARG A 148 10.03 -6.09 -1.34
N THR A 149 9.35 -5.35 -0.46
CA THR A 149 8.61 -4.14 -0.83
C THR A 149 9.42 -2.87 -0.58
N GLY A 150 10.70 -2.92 -0.92
CA GLY A 150 11.70 -1.88 -0.69
C GLY A 150 12.90 -2.39 0.09
N PRO A 151 13.81 -1.50 0.55
CA PRO A 151 14.98 -1.90 1.30
C PRO A 151 14.60 -2.58 2.63
N VAL A 152 14.95 -3.85 2.77
CA VAL A 152 14.81 -4.63 4.01
C VAL A 152 16.16 -5.26 4.30
N PRO A 153 16.84 -4.90 5.42
CA PRO A 153 18.11 -5.51 5.78
C PRO A 153 18.05 -7.02 5.82
N ASP A 154 19.13 -7.67 5.42
CA ASP A 154 19.29 -9.12 5.31
C ASP A 154 18.40 -9.81 4.24
N LEU A 155 17.63 -9.04 3.46
CA LEU A 155 16.76 -9.55 2.40
C LEU A 155 17.10 -8.99 1.00
N GLU A 156 18.29 -8.40 0.82
CA GLU A 156 18.71 -7.77 -0.44
C GLU A 156 18.72 -8.74 -1.62
N ARG A 157 18.85 -10.03 -1.37
CA ARG A 157 18.80 -11.10 -2.38
C ARG A 157 17.41 -11.31 -2.99
N LEU A 158 16.34 -10.91 -2.29
CA LEU A 158 14.99 -11.05 -2.80
C LEU A 158 14.71 -9.98 -3.88
N PRO A 159 14.01 -10.35 -4.95
CA PRO A 159 13.56 -9.37 -5.93
C PRO A 159 12.64 -8.32 -5.28
N GLU A 160 12.71 -7.09 -5.78
CA GLU A 160 11.79 -6.04 -5.38
C GLU A 160 10.49 -6.13 -6.17
N ALA A 161 9.37 -6.03 -5.45
CA ALA A 161 8.06 -5.80 -6.05
C ALA A 161 7.28 -4.83 -5.16
N PHE A 162 6.74 -3.78 -5.74
CA PHE A 162 6.02 -2.75 -5.01
C PHE A 162 4.51 -2.94 -5.17
N PRO A 163 3.72 -2.54 -4.14
CA PRO A 163 2.27 -2.40 -4.31
C PRO A 163 1.93 -1.46 -5.45
N ASP A 164 1.01 -1.86 -6.31
CA ASP A 164 0.64 -1.14 -7.52
C ASP A 164 -0.84 -0.77 -7.49
N ALA A 165 -1.12 0.53 -7.67
CA ALA A 165 -2.48 1.04 -7.74
C ALA A 165 -3.24 0.51 -8.98
N GLY A 166 -2.55 0.11 -10.05
CA GLY A 166 -3.17 -0.53 -11.21
C GLY A 166 -3.79 -1.88 -10.83
N VAL A 167 -3.05 -2.70 -10.09
CA VAL A 167 -3.57 -3.97 -9.54
C VAL A 167 -4.79 -3.70 -8.67
N LEU A 168 -4.71 -2.71 -7.78
CA LEU A 168 -5.82 -2.33 -6.91
C LEU A 168 -7.03 -1.83 -7.70
N ALA A 169 -6.83 -1.00 -8.74
CA ALA A 169 -7.91 -0.46 -9.55
C ALA A 169 -8.73 -1.55 -10.25
N VAL A 170 -8.06 -2.60 -10.70
CA VAL A 170 -8.72 -3.78 -11.31
C VAL A 170 -9.49 -4.58 -10.27
N LEU A 171 -8.89 -4.82 -9.09
CA LEU A 171 -9.51 -5.61 -8.03
C LEU A 171 -10.65 -4.89 -7.31
N ALA A 172 -10.73 -3.57 -7.39
CA ALA A 172 -11.61 -2.75 -6.57
C ALA A 172 -13.11 -3.12 -6.69
N GLN A 173 -13.53 -3.65 -7.82
CA GLN A 173 -14.93 -4.06 -8.04
C GLN A 173 -15.35 -5.22 -7.15
N ASP A 174 -14.42 -6.14 -6.88
CA ASP A 174 -14.66 -7.36 -6.11
C ASP A 174 -14.37 -7.17 -4.60
N LEU A 175 -13.82 -6.04 -4.21
CA LEU A 175 -13.57 -5.72 -2.81
C LEU A 175 -14.85 -5.30 -2.08
N PRO A 176 -14.98 -5.62 -0.78
CA PRO A 176 -16.14 -5.20 0.01
C PRO A 176 -16.21 -3.67 0.12
N PRO A 177 -17.44 -3.11 0.16
CA PRO A 177 -17.61 -1.69 0.41
C PRO A 177 -17.18 -1.31 1.82
N LEU A 178 -16.64 -0.09 1.96
CA LEU A 178 -16.25 0.49 3.23
C LEU A 178 -16.94 1.84 3.42
N SER A 179 -17.29 2.15 4.66
CA SER A 179 -17.63 3.52 5.05
C SER A 179 -16.36 4.34 5.34
N PRO A 180 -16.42 5.68 5.27
CA PRO A 180 -15.30 6.53 5.67
C PRO A 180 -14.78 6.28 7.08
N ALA A 181 -15.64 5.88 8.02
CA ALA A 181 -15.27 5.59 9.40
C ALA A 181 -14.48 4.26 9.55
N GLU A 182 -14.67 3.32 8.65
CA GLU A 182 -13.99 2.03 8.65
C GLU A 182 -12.63 2.10 7.92
N LEU A 183 -12.42 3.15 7.11
CA LEU A 183 -11.17 3.28 6.37
C LEU A 183 -10.04 3.71 7.29
N GLY A 184 -9.10 2.81 7.53
CA GLY A 184 -7.91 3.08 8.33
C GLY A 184 -6.72 2.21 7.94
N PRO A 185 -5.50 2.66 8.25
CA PRO A 185 -4.29 1.91 7.96
C PRO A 185 -4.14 0.66 8.83
N ILE A 186 -3.51 -0.37 8.26
CA ILE A 186 -3.05 -1.55 9.02
C ILE A 186 -1.74 -1.17 9.72
N TYR A 187 -1.79 -0.99 11.03
CA TYR A 187 -0.63 -0.75 11.87
C TYR A 187 -0.21 -2.04 12.58
N LEU A 188 1.00 -2.49 12.30
CA LEU A 188 1.58 -3.69 12.95
C LEU A 188 2.19 -3.38 14.32
N LYS A 189 2.35 -2.10 14.65
CA LYS A 189 2.85 -1.60 15.93
C LYS A 189 2.11 -0.33 16.33
N PRO A 190 2.00 -0.05 17.64
CA PRO A 190 1.56 1.26 18.10
C PRO A 190 2.47 2.38 17.54
N PRO A 191 1.93 3.58 17.30
CA PRO A 191 2.74 4.71 16.87
C PRO A 191 3.83 5.04 17.90
N HIS A 192 5.04 5.30 17.42
CA HIS A 192 6.14 5.75 18.28
C HIS A 192 5.89 7.22 18.68
N ILE A 193 5.47 7.42 19.92
CA ILE A 193 5.28 8.77 20.47
C ILE A 193 6.64 9.32 20.91
N THR A 194 7.16 10.29 20.19
CA THR A 194 8.35 11.03 20.64
C THR A 194 7.91 12.03 21.71
N LEU A 195 8.32 11.80 22.94
CA LEU A 195 8.09 12.77 24.02
C LEU A 195 8.87 14.06 23.72
N PRO A 196 8.29 15.26 23.98
CA PRO A 196 9.02 16.51 23.86
C PRO A 196 10.27 16.48 24.74
N ARG A 197 11.41 16.96 24.19
CA ARG A 197 12.59 17.19 25.04
C ARG A 197 12.23 18.22 26.11
N PRO A 198 12.55 17.93 27.40
CA PRO A 198 12.38 18.95 28.42
C PRO A 198 13.15 20.21 28.01
N ALA A 199 12.52 21.36 28.18
CA ALA A 199 13.17 22.64 27.93
C ALA A 199 14.45 22.69 28.75
N ARG A 200 15.57 23.04 28.11
CA ARG A 200 16.83 23.36 28.83
C ARG A 200 16.56 24.63 29.62
N THR A 201 16.53 24.52 30.96
CA THR A 201 16.58 25.63 31.88
C THR A 201 17.96 26.28 31.86
#